data_f9a018c5de9e25f0876be51d8e472adc
#
_entry.id   f9a018c5de9e25f0876be51d8e472adc
#
_cell.length_a   1.000
_cell.length_b   1.000
_cell.length_c   1.000
_cell.angle_alpha   90.00
_cell.angle_beta   90.00
_cell.angle_gamma   90.00
#
_symmetry.space_group_name_H-M   'P 1'
#
loop_
_entity.id
_entity.type
_entity.pdbx_description
1 polymer ?
#
loop_
_entity_poly.entity_id
_entity_poly.type
_entity_poly.pdbx_seq_one_letter_code
_entity_poly.pdbx_strand_id
1 'polypeptide(L)'
;MKDLHKIFASGIAAVWLLSPVSAMAQGMALRQACGAEIQQHCAGVQPGEGRMRACVKEHYGTFSETCKQAILSSVALVKACKDDVQRTCPDIQPGGGRIQACMKDHFTEYSERCQQAIVTAKFGAK
;
A
#
# COMPACT_ATOMS: atom_id res chain seq x y z
N MET A 1 31.46 -22.79 57.24
CA MET A 1 30.29 -22.05 57.69
C MET A 1 30.01 -20.96 56.67
N LYS A 2 28.95 -21.25 55.95
CA LYS A 2 27.79 -20.37 55.70
C LYS A 2 28.12 -19.27 54.72
N ASP A 3 27.55 -19.19 53.67
CA ASP A 3 26.28 -19.17 52.99
C ASP A 3 26.46 -18.16 51.86
N LEU A 4 26.53 -18.57 50.69
CA LEU A 4 25.40 -18.79 49.84
C LEU A 4 24.54 -17.56 49.72
N HIS A 5 24.71 -16.77 48.69
CA HIS A 5 23.59 -16.05 48.13
C HIS A 5 23.62 -16.11 46.60
N LYS A 6 22.80 -17.00 46.12
CA LYS A 6 22.31 -17.07 44.75
C LYS A 6 21.63 -15.77 44.39
N ILE A 7 22.21 -15.03 43.49
CA ILE A 7 21.48 -13.96 42.84
C ILE A 7 21.07 -14.49 41.47
N PHE A 8 19.81 -14.86 41.40
CA PHE A 8 19.10 -15.11 40.16
C PHE A 8 19.07 -13.83 39.36
N ALA A 9 19.91 -13.71 38.35
CA ALA A 9 19.73 -12.72 37.33
C ALA A 9 18.70 -13.28 36.32
N SER A 10 17.44 -12.98 36.53
CA SER A 10 16.39 -13.16 35.52
C SER A 10 16.68 -12.25 34.35
N GLY A 11 17.33 -12.85 33.34
CA GLY A 11 17.41 -12.23 32.02
C GLY A 11 16.06 -12.25 31.36
N ILE A 12 15.37 -11.12 31.40
CA ILE A 12 14.19 -10.90 30.54
C ILE A 12 14.73 -10.67 29.14
N ALA A 13 14.79 -11.73 28.35
CA ALA A 13 14.98 -11.64 26.93
C ALA A 13 13.72 -10.99 26.34
N ALA A 14 13.79 -9.68 26.10
CA ALA A 14 12.79 -8.97 25.33
C ALA A 14 12.89 -9.47 23.88
N VAL A 15 12.07 -10.46 23.56
CA VAL A 15 11.84 -10.89 22.19
C VAL A 15 11.06 -9.78 21.50
N TRP A 16 11.76 -8.93 20.79
CA TRP A 16 11.16 -8.00 19.84
C TRP A 16 10.58 -8.83 18.71
N LEU A 17 9.28 -9.08 18.80
CA LEU A 17 8.49 -9.61 17.69
C LEU A 17 8.51 -8.55 16.60
N LEU A 18 9.40 -8.70 15.65
CA LEU A 18 9.37 -7.98 14.37
C LEU A 18 8.12 -8.44 13.62
N SER A 19 7.02 -7.75 13.88
CA SER A 19 5.77 -7.98 13.18
C SER A 19 5.93 -7.55 11.72
N PRO A 20 5.62 -8.42 10.74
CA PRO A 20 5.65 -8.07 9.32
C PRO A 20 4.40 -7.23 8.98
N VAL A 21 4.34 -5.99 9.43
CA VAL A 21 3.18 -5.09 9.18
C VAL A 21 3.32 -4.30 7.87
N SER A 22 4.43 -4.46 7.15
CA SER A 22 4.81 -3.50 6.10
C SER A 22 4.22 -3.74 4.70
N ALA A 23 3.60 -4.88 4.41
CA ALA A 23 3.14 -5.19 3.05
C ALA A 23 1.68 -4.77 2.75
N MET A 24 0.87 -4.50 3.79
CA MET A 24 -0.56 -4.15 3.63
C MET A 24 -0.82 -2.64 3.53
N ALA A 25 0.20 -1.78 3.78
CA ALA A 25 -0.02 -0.36 4.01
C ALA A 25 -0.43 0.44 2.76
N GLN A 26 -0.13 -0.01 1.56
CA GLN A 26 -0.30 0.81 0.34
C GLN A 26 -1.71 0.75 -0.27
N GLY A 27 -2.35 -0.42 -0.24
CA GLY A 27 -3.78 -0.53 -0.57
C GLY A 27 -4.68 0.03 0.54
N MET A 28 -4.15 0.14 1.75
CA MET A 28 -4.85 0.68 2.90
C MET A 28 -4.94 2.21 2.87
N ALA A 29 -3.92 2.93 2.38
CA ALA A 29 -3.95 4.39 2.35
C ALA A 29 -5.10 4.94 1.49
N LEU A 30 -5.30 4.41 0.28
CA LEU A 30 -6.43 4.80 -0.56
C LEU A 30 -7.76 4.38 0.05
N ARG A 31 -7.84 3.17 0.63
CA ARG A 31 -9.06 2.70 1.31
C ARG A 31 -9.38 3.51 2.56
N GLN A 32 -8.38 3.88 3.35
CA GLN A 32 -8.57 4.73 4.53
C GLN A 32 -8.99 6.14 4.14
N ALA A 33 -8.35 6.72 3.12
CA ALA A 33 -8.64 8.07 2.69
C ALA A 33 -9.96 8.21 1.93
N CYS A 34 -10.38 7.19 1.17
CA CYS A 34 -11.49 7.25 0.24
C CYS A 34 -12.58 6.20 0.44
N GLY A 35 -12.34 5.17 1.27
CA GLY A 35 -13.19 3.98 1.32
C GLY A 35 -14.66 4.30 1.57
N ALA A 36 -14.95 5.12 2.56
CA ALA A 36 -16.32 5.51 2.90
C ALA A 36 -16.98 6.33 1.78
N GLU A 37 -16.24 7.28 1.20
CA GLU A 37 -16.74 8.15 0.14
C GLU A 37 -16.98 7.39 -1.17
N ILE A 38 -16.06 6.49 -1.54
CA ILE A 38 -16.24 5.61 -2.71
C ILE A 38 -17.44 4.69 -2.49
N GLN A 39 -17.61 4.15 -1.29
CA GLN A 39 -18.75 3.31 -0.97
C GLN A 39 -20.06 4.09 -1.01
N GLN A 40 -20.07 5.34 -0.59
CA GLN A 40 -21.24 6.22 -0.64
C GLN A 40 -21.65 6.57 -2.07
N HIS A 41 -20.70 6.92 -2.95
CA HIS A 41 -20.98 7.40 -4.29
C HIS A 41 -21.01 6.30 -5.35
N CYS A 42 -20.30 5.19 -5.11
CA CYS A 42 -20.12 4.09 -6.06
C CYS A 42 -20.70 2.76 -5.55
N ALA A 43 -21.65 2.81 -4.61
CA ALA A 43 -22.34 1.61 -4.15
C ALA A 43 -22.99 0.86 -5.31
N GLY A 44 -22.79 -0.46 -5.36
CA GLY A 44 -23.34 -1.32 -6.41
C GLY A 44 -22.55 -1.35 -7.73
N VAL A 45 -21.50 -0.53 -7.88
CA VAL A 45 -20.58 -0.64 -9.02
C VAL A 45 -19.68 -1.87 -8.84
N GLN A 46 -19.87 -2.84 -9.73
CA GLN A 46 -19.06 -4.06 -9.71
C GLN A 46 -17.62 -3.77 -10.16
N PRO A 47 -16.59 -4.32 -9.46
CA PRO A 47 -15.20 -4.21 -9.90
C PRO A 47 -14.98 -4.85 -11.27
N GLY A 48 -14.08 -4.28 -12.06
CA GLY A 48 -13.69 -4.80 -13.36
C GLY A 48 -13.96 -3.80 -14.49
N GLU A 49 -13.33 -4.02 -15.63
CA GLU A 49 -13.50 -3.26 -16.88
C GLU A 49 -13.44 -1.71 -16.72
N GLY A 50 -12.78 -1.24 -15.66
CA GLY A 50 -12.67 0.20 -15.39
C GLY A 50 -13.92 0.88 -14.83
N ARG A 51 -15.00 0.12 -14.55
CA ARG A 51 -16.27 0.68 -14.03
C ARG A 51 -16.09 1.48 -12.74
N MET A 52 -15.33 0.96 -11.79
CA MET A 52 -15.03 1.68 -10.56
C MET A 52 -14.26 2.97 -10.81
N ARG A 53 -13.31 2.93 -11.75
CA ARG A 53 -12.56 4.13 -12.16
C ARG A 53 -13.46 5.18 -12.80
N ALA A 54 -14.40 4.78 -13.63
CA ALA A 54 -15.38 5.67 -14.25
C ALA A 54 -16.24 6.35 -13.19
N CYS A 55 -16.76 5.59 -12.23
CA CYS A 55 -17.54 6.12 -11.11
C CYS A 55 -16.74 7.12 -10.26
N VAL A 56 -15.52 6.76 -9.88
CA VAL A 56 -14.63 7.65 -9.11
C VAL A 56 -14.35 8.95 -9.88
N LYS A 57 -14.14 8.87 -11.20
CA LYS A 57 -13.93 10.05 -12.04
C LYS A 57 -15.16 10.96 -12.08
N GLU A 58 -16.35 10.38 -12.23
CA GLU A 58 -17.63 11.11 -12.25
C GLU A 58 -17.88 11.86 -10.94
N HIS A 59 -17.60 11.21 -9.81
CA HIS A 59 -17.82 11.77 -8.48
C HIS A 59 -16.60 12.50 -7.88
N TYR A 60 -15.51 12.68 -8.63
CA TYR A 60 -14.26 13.25 -8.12
C TYR A 60 -14.45 14.61 -7.43
N GLY A 61 -15.33 15.46 -7.96
CA GLY A 61 -15.60 16.78 -7.40
C GLY A 61 -16.21 16.75 -6.00
N THR A 62 -16.90 15.68 -5.64
CA THR A 62 -17.61 15.55 -4.35
C THR A 62 -16.74 14.97 -3.23
N PHE A 63 -15.59 14.39 -3.56
CA PHE A 63 -14.69 13.80 -2.59
C PHE A 63 -13.97 14.83 -1.74
N SER A 64 -13.61 14.45 -0.51
CA SER A 64 -12.75 15.24 0.37
C SER A 64 -11.38 15.50 -0.25
N GLU A 65 -10.70 16.55 0.17
CA GLU A 65 -9.34 16.85 -0.30
C GLU A 65 -8.37 15.71 0.03
N THR A 66 -8.52 15.07 1.17
CA THR A 66 -7.70 13.90 1.56
C THR A 66 -7.89 12.74 0.57
N CYS A 67 -9.13 12.45 0.20
CA CYS A 67 -9.44 11.42 -0.80
C CYS A 67 -8.90 11.80 -2.18
N LYS A 68 -9.11 13.04 -2.62
CA LYS A 68 -8.58 13.55 -3.90
C LYS A 68 -7.06 13.40 -4.00
N GLN A 69 -6.33 13.77 -2.94
CA GLN A 69 -4.88 13.61 -2.88
C GLN A 69 -4.44 12.14 -2.97
N ALA A 70 -5.13 11.25 -2.29
CA ALA A 70 -4.85 9.82 -2.36
C ALA A 70 -5.10 9.24 -3.77
N ILE A 71 -6.16 9.68 -4.45
CA ILE A 71 -6.45 9.31 -5.85
C ILE A 71 -5.34 9.81 -6.77
N LEU A 72 -4.93 11.06 -6.66
CA LEU A 72 -3.87 11.65 -7.50
C LEU A 72 -2.54 10.91 -7.30
N SER A 73 -2.17 10.60 -6.07
CA SER A 73 -0.97 9.82 -5.75
C SER A 73 -1.02 8.42 -6.36
N SER A 74 -2.16 7.76 -6.32
CA SER A 74 -2.36 6.44 -6.93
C SER A 74 -2.25 6.49 -8.46
N VAL A 75 -2.81 7.51 -9.10
CA VAL A 75 -2.72 7.72 -10.55
C VAL A 75 -1.27 7.99 -10.97
N ALA A 76 -0.56 8.84 -10.22
CA ALA A 76 0.84 9.16 -10.48
C ALA A 76 1.73 7.91 -10.38
N LEU A 77 1.50 7.07 -9.36
CA LEU A 77 2.20 5.80 -9.19
C LEU A 77 1.97 4.85 -10.37
N VAL A 78 0.71 4.63 -10.75
CA VAL A 78 0.36 3.77 -11.89
C VAL A 78 1.02 4.27 -13.16
N LYS A 79 0.97 5.58 -13.44
CA LYS A 79 1.59 6.20 -14.62
C LYS A 79 3.11 6.05 -14.63
N ALA A 80 3.76 6.19 -13.47
CA ALA A 80 5.21 6.09 -13.35
C ALA A 80 5.72 4.65 -13.53
N CYS A 81 4.94 3.65 -13.10
CA CYS A 81 5.37 2.26 -13.02
C CYS A 81 4.77 1.33 -14.09
N LYS A 82 3.85 1.82 -14.93
CA LYS A 82 3.11 0.99 -15.87
C LYS A 82 4.03 0.09 -16.72
N ASP A 83 5.03 0.67 -17.37
CA ASP A 83 5.90 -0.04 -18.30
C ASP A 83 6.82 -1.03 -17.54
N ASP A 84 7.30 -0.63 -16.38
CA ASP A 84 8.11 -1.49 -15.52
C ASP A 84 7.30 -2.72 -15.06
N VAL A 85 6.08 -2.51 -14.56
CA VAL A 85 5.19 -3.58 -14.11
C VAL A 85 4.79 -4.51 -15.27
N GLN A 86 4.50 -3.97 -16.44
CA GLN A 86 4.19 -4.79 -17.62
C GLN A 86 5.36 -5.69 -18.05
N ARG A 87 6.58 -5.21 -17.86
CA ARG A 87 7.80 -5.97 -18.19
C ARG A 87 8.09 -7.07 -17.18
N THR A 88 7.95 -6.79 -15.89
CA THR A 88 8.35 -7.71 -14.81
C THR A 88 7.21 -8.59 -14.30
N CYS A 89 5.96 -8.16 -14.48
CA CYS A 89 4.76 -8.81 -13.96
C CYS A 89 3.68 -9.02 -15.05
N PRO A 90 4.01 -9.52 -16.26
CA PRO A 90 3.10 -9.49 -17.41
C PRO A 90 1.82 -10.31 -17.20
N ASP A 91 1.90 -11.42 -16.47
CA ASP A 91 0.81 -12.39 -16.33
C ASP A 91 0.02 -12.22 -15.02
N ILE A 92 0.31 -11.17 -14.26
CA ILE A 92 -0.32 -10.97 -12.95
C ILE A 92 -1.62 -10.20 -13.10
N GLN A 93 -2.72 -10.90 -12.83
CA GLN A 93 -4.04 -10.29 -12.81
C GLN A 93 -4.22 -9.38 -11.59
N PRO A 94 -4.84 -8.20 -11.75
CA PRO A 94 -5.17 -7.31 -10.64
C PRO A 94 -6.08 -7.98 -9.60
N GLY A 95 -5.89 -7.62 -8.33
CA GLY A 95 -6.69 -8.09 -7.21
C GLY A 95 -5.86 -8.82 -6.16
N GLY A 96 -6.37 -8.92 -4.94
CA GLY A 96 -5.73 -9.61 -3.82
C GLY A 96 -4.32 -9.15 -3.46
N GLY A 97 -3.88 -7.96 -3.92
CA GLY A 97 -2.54 -7.46 -3.67
C GLY A 97 -1.42 -8.09 -4.53
N ARG A 98 -1.78 -8.92 -5.52
CA ARG A 98 -0.79 -9.64 -6.35
C ARG A 98 0.18 -8.72 -7.09
N ILE A 99 -0.32 -7.64 -7.69
CA ILE A 99 0.54 -6.64 -8.36
C ILE A 99 1.51 -6.02 -7.35
N GLN A 100 1.04 -5.69 -6.14
CA GLN A 100 1.89 -5.10 -5.10
C GLN A 100 2.98 -6.05 -4.62
N ALA A 101 2.66 -7.34 -4.49
CA ALA A 101 3.64 -8.37 -4.14
C ALA A 101 4.73 -8.46 -5.23
N CYS A 102 4.35 -8.58 -6.50
CA CYS A 102 5.28 -8.58 -7.61
C CYS A 102 6.12 -7.30 -7.66
N MET A 103 5.52 -6.13 -7.49
CA MET A 103 6.24 -4.86 -7.46
C MET A 103 7.28 -4.79 -6.33
N LYS A 104 7.00 -5.42 -5.20
CA LYS A 104 7.96 -5.51 -4.09
C LYS A 104 9.15 -6.40 -4.43
N ASP A 105 8.88 -7.55 -5.03
CA ASP A 105 9.91 -8.54 -5.37
C ASP A 105 10.85 -8.03 -6.47
N HIS A 106 10.36 -7.21 -7.39
CA HIS A 106 11.12 -6.65 -8.52
C HIS A 106 11.51 -5.17 -8.34
N PHE A 107 11.42 -4.63 -7.13
CA PHE A 107 11.63 -3.20 -6.87
C PHE A 107 12.96 -2.64 -7.43
N THR A 108 14.04 -3.39 -7.30
CA THR A 108 15.37 -2.98 -7.75
C THR A 108 15.55 -3.01 -9.27
N GLU A 109 14.66 -3.69 -10.00
CA GLU A 109 14.67 -3.79 -11.46
C GLU A 109 13.90 -2.65 -12.13
N TYR A 110 13.18 -1.85 -11.35
CA TYR A 110 12.36 -0.74 -11.87
C TYR A 110 13.20 0.49 -12.18
N SER A 111 12.69 1.31 -13.09
CA SER A 111 13.25 2.62 -13.36
C SER A 111 13.26 3.48 -12.09
N GLU A 112 14.23 4.39 -11.99
CA GLU A 112 14.32 5.34 -10.87
C GLU A 112 13.01 6.11 -10.67
N ARG A 113 12.33 6.47 -11.77
CA ARG A 113 11.05 7.17 -11.72
C ARG A 113 9.97 6.33 -11.03
N CYS A 114 9.89 5.04 -11.34
CA CYS A 114 8.97 4.13 -10.68
C CYS A 114 9.35 3.91 -9.21
N GLN A 115 10.62 3.69 -8.92
CA GLN A 115 11.10 3.54 -7.54
C GLN A 115 10.77 4.77 -6.69
N GLN A 116 11.03 5.97 -7.20
CA GLN A 116 10.68 7.22 -6.51
C GLN A 116 9.18 7.37 -6.31
N ALA A 117 8.37 7.02 -7.31
CA ALA A 117 6.91 7.07 -7.20
C ALA A 117 6.39 6.11 -6.11
N ILE A 118 6.96 4.90 -6.00
CA ILE A 118 6.64 3.94 -4.95
C ILE A 118 7.00 4.51 -3.57
N VAL A 119 8.20 5.06 -3.42
CA VAL A 119 8.66 5.66 -2.17
C VAL A 119 7.78 6.85 -1.78
N THR A 120 7.44 7.73 -2.73
CA THR A 120 6.57 8.89 -2.50
C THR A 120 5.15 8.45 -2.11
N ALA A 121 4.59 7.46 -2.78
CA ALA A 121 3.26 6.93 -2.43
C ALA A 121 3.25 6.29 -1.04
N LYS A 122 4.37 5.72 -0.60
CA LYS A 122 4.51 5.08 0.70
C LYS A 122 4.77 6.07 1.85
N PHE A 123 5.55 7.11 1.59
CA PHE A 123 6.04 8.03 2.62
C PHE A 123 5.66 9.50 2.40
N GLY A 124 5.14 9.86 1.24
CA GLY A 124 4.95 11.23 0.80
C GLY A 124 3.64 11.90 1.19
N ALA A 125 2.76 11.22 1.90
CA ALA A 125 1.56 11.82 2.46
C ALA A 125 1.88 12.42 3.84
N LYS A 126 2.59 13.55 3.85
CA LYS A 126 2.67 14.45 5.01
C LYS A 126 1.78 15.65 4.78
#